data_a88c01a569fbb40ffce44a7aae4de216
#
_entry.id   a88c01a569fbb40ffce44a7aae4de216
#
_cell.length_a   1.000
_cell.length_b   1.000
_cell.length_c   1.000
_cell.angle_alpha   90.00
_cell.angle_beta   90.00
_cell.angle_gamma   90.00
#
_symmetry.space_group_name_H-M   'P 1'
#
loop_
_entity.id
_entity.type
_entity.pdbx_description
1 polymer ?
#
loop_
_entity_poly.entity_id
_entity_poly.type
_entity_poly.pdbx_seq_one_letter_code
_entity_poly.pdbx_strand_id
1 'polypeptide(L)'
;MGNQDLKRMSASKAAPNDRMLIEISKQDIGCHYSSLTDYLDKMAGYDSKLLSGIDRLMMGFHLGAVTKLVNGHYGTVLPRINRNNKVVGGSVQYFDTDSGAILQRELLVEHLYSWYCFDYYTDDEVFFGEHLLSNKPVAIVQEEKTALLGTLAEPAVDWLAVGEGYNLTNNMMSKLAGKRVVLFPDDISCDYWEEQFGARFKVDRGFVHRDINRYLIDRIRGRGSP
;
A
#
# COMPACT_ATOMS: atom_id res chain seq x y z
N MET A 1 -0.75 21.63 19.95
CA MET A 1 -1.99 20.85 19.73
C MET A 1 -1.59 19.38 19.71
N GLY A 2 -2.10 18.62 20.64
CA GLY A 2 -1.34 17.52 21.19
C GLY A 2 -1.72 16.18 20.64
N ASN A 3 -0.83 15.27 20.87
CA ASN A 3 -0.75 13.81 20.69
C ASN A 3 -1.98 12.98 21.16
N GLN A 4 -3.12 13.60 21.46
CA GLN A 4 -4.33 12.90 21.95
C GLN A 4 -5.34 12.57 20.84
N ASP A 5 -5.27 13.23 19.69
CA ASP A 5 -6.22 13.00 18.59
C ASP A 5 -5.87 11.79 17.73
N LEU A 6 -4.59 11.40 17.67
CA LEU A 6 -4.15 10.20 16.95
C LEU A 6 -4.53 8.89 17.67
N LYS A 7 -4.77 8.92 18.98
CA LYS A 7 -5.20 7.72 19.74
C LYS A 7 -6.68 7.38 19.57
N ARG A 8 -7.50 8.27 19.03
CA ARG A 8 -8.94 8.00 18.82
C ARG A 8 -9.27 7.20 17.57
N MET A 9 -8.38 7.14 16.58
CA MET A 9 -8.61 6.38 15.34
C MET A 9 -8.27 4.88 15.46
N SER A 10 -7.59 4.43 16.50
CA SER A 10 -7.24 3.01 16.70
C SER A 10 -8.23 2.18 17.52
N ALA A 11 -9.36 2.72 17.90
CA ALA A 11 -10.27 2.10 18.85
C ALA A 11 -11.57 1.57 18.20
N SER A 12 -11.46 0.66 17.21
CA SER A 12 -12.58 -0.22 16.87
C SER A 12 -12.08 -1.54 16.32
N LYS A 13 -11.48 -2.36 17.18
CA LYS A 13 -10.99 -3.71 16.84
C LYS A 13 -12.00 -4.85 17.04
N ALA A 14 -13.28 -4.56 17.16
CA ALA A 14 -14.31 -5.59 17.12
C ALA A 14 -15.37 -5.13 16.12
N ALA A 15 -15.59 -5.93 15.07
CA ALA A 15 -16.80 -5.76 14.28
C ALA A 15 -17.98 -5.86 15.24
N PRO A 16 -18.80 -4.81 15.40
CA PRO A 16 -20.06 -4.96 16.13
C PRO A 16 -20.85 -6.04 15.40
N ASN A 17 -21.51 -6.93 16.12
CA ASN A 17 -22.21 -8.10 15.58
C ASN A 17 -23.26 -7.80 14.48
N ASP A 18 -23.53 -6.52 14.19
CA ASP A 18 -24.53 -6.08 13.22
C ASP A 18 -23.97 -5.23 12.05
N ARG A 19 -22.64 -5.03 11.96
CA ARG A 19 -22.05 -4.26 10.85
C ARG A 19 -21.68 -5.17 9.68
N MET A 20 -21.96 -4.72 8.47
CA MET A 20 -21.58 -5.42 7.24
C MET A 20 -20.19 -4.99 6.76
N LEU A 21 -19.40 -5.94 6.27
CA LEU A 21 -18.17 -5.63 5.56
C LEU A 21 -18.50 -4.80 4.31
N ILE A 22 -17.88 -3.66 4.15
CA ILE A 22 -18.05 -2.85 2.95
C ILE A 22 -17.40 -3.56 1.76
N GLU A 23 -18.11 -3.62 0.67
CA GLU A 23 -17.60 -4.08 -0.61
C GLU A 23 -17.73 -2.94 -1.63
N ILE A 24 -16.59 -2.41 -2.06
CA ILE A 24 -16.51 -1.30 -3.00
C ILE A 24 -16.48 -1.87 -4.42
N SER A 25 -17.31 -1.33 -5.31
CA SER A 25 -17.27 -1.72 -6.72
C SER A 25 -15.96 -1.26 -7.37
N LYS A 26 -15.28 -2.16 -8.07
CA LYS A 26 -14.11 -1.78 -8.89
C LYS A 26 -14.45 -0.77 -9.98
N GLN A 27 -15.71 -0.73 -10.41
CA GLN A 27 -16.17 0.27 -11.38
C GLN A 27 -16.19 1.69 -10.79
N ASP A 28 -16.46 1.81 -9.47
CA ASP A 28 -16.46 3.11 -8.79
C ASP A 28 -15.05 3.68 -8.63
N ILE A 29 -14.04 2.79 -8.59
CA ILE A 29 -12.64 3.18 -8.52
C ILE A 29 -12.12 3.57 -9.91
N GLY A 30 -12.49 2.80 -10.93
CA GLY A 30 -11.91 2.93 -12.26
C GLY A 30 -10.43 2.51 -12.31
N CYS A 31 -9.79 2.76 -13.45
CA CYS A 31 -8.35 2.61 -13.63
C CYS A 31 -7.87 3.84 -14.41
N HIS A 32 -7.35 4.84 -13.72
CA HIS A 32 -7.07 6.17 -14.28
C HIS A 32 -5.71 6.69 -13.83
N TYR A 33 -5.14 7.54 -14.64
CA TYR A 33 -3.93 8.28 -14.29
C TYR A 33 -4.19 9.22 -13.11
N SER A 34 -3.20 9.34 -12.24
CA SER A 34 -3.27 10.04 -10.97
C SER A 34 -1.91 10.62 -10.62
N SER A 35 -1.81 11.36 -9.53
CA SER A 35 -0.53 11.95 -9.10
C SER A 35 0.60 10.92 -8.92
N LEU A 36 0.31 9.71 -8.47
CA LEU A 36 1.33 8.66 -8.36
C LEU A 36 1.79 8.17 -9.73
N THR A 37 0.86 7.94 -10.65
CA THR A 37 1.21 7.49 -12.01
C THR A 37 1.99 8.57 -12.76
N ASP A 38 1.62 9.84 -12.61
CA ASP A 38 2.38 10.97 -13.16
C ASP A 38 3.82 11.00 -12.62
N TYR A 39 4.00 10.75 -11.31
CA TYR A 39 5.33 10.61 -10.72
C TYR A 39 6.12 9.44 -11.30
N LEU A 40 5.49 8.27 -11.43
CA LEU A 40 6.12 7.07 -11.98
C LEU A 40 6.49 7.26 -13.46
N ASP A 41 5.64 7.91 -14.25
CA ASP A 41 5.90 8.22 -15.66
C ASP A 41 7.08 9.20 -15.81
N LYS A 42 7.12 10.25 -14.98
CA LYS A 42 8.29 11.16 -14.93
C LYS A 42 9.57 10.42 -14.53
N MET A 43 9.47 9.49 -13.57
CA MET A 43 10.58 8.66 -13.15
C MET A 43 11.07 7.74 -14.30
N ALA A 44 10.14 7.18 -15.07
CA ALA A 44 10.45 6.32 -16.23
C ALA A 44 11.05 7.10 -17.40
N GLY A 45 10.68 8.37 -17.54
CA GLY A 45 11.09 9.19 -18.69
C GLY A 45 10.63 8.58 -20.01
N TYR A 46 11.56 8.31 -20.93
CA TYR A 46 11.26 7.73 -22.25
C TYR A 46 11.50 6.22 -22.33
N ASP A 47 11.72 5.53 -21.20
CA ASP A 47 11.91 4.07 -21.22
C ASP A 47 10.57 3.37 -21.45
N SER A 48 10.33 2.93 -22.68
CA SER A 48 9.09 2.28 -23.10
C SER A 48 8.80 0.97 -22.36
N LYS A 49 9.85 0.25 -21.95
CA LYS A 49 9.70 -0.99 -21.17
C LYS A 49 9.21 -0.70 -19.77
N LEU A 50 9.74 0.35 -19.15
CA LEU A 50 9.34 0.78 -17.83
C LEU A 50 7.91 1.38 -17.84
N LEU A 51 7.59 2.22 -18.82
CA LEU A 51 6.22 2.74 -19.02
C LEU A 51 5.20 1.60 -19.15
N SER A 52 5.49 0.60 -20.00
CA SER A 52 4.65 -0.61 -20.11
C SER A 52 4.59 -1.42 -18.80
N GLY A 53 5.62 -1.35 -17.97
CA GLY A 53 5.63 -1.93 -16.61
C GLY A 53 4.66 -1.19 -15.67
N ILE A 54 4.65 0.14 -15.73
CA ILE A 54 3.76 1.00 -14.95
C ILE A 54 2.30 0.75 -15.34
N ASP A 55 1.98 0.66 -16.63
CA ASP A 55 0.62 0.34 -17.10
C ASP A 55 0.14 -1.02 -16.54
N ARG A 56 0.98 -2.06 -16.62
CA ARG A 56 0.64 -3.37 -16.04
C ARG A 56 0.45 -3.32 -14.52
N LEU A 57 1.25 -2.51 -13.83
CA LEU A 57 1.15 -2.30 -12.40
C LEU A 57 -0.17 -1.61 -12.04
N MET A 58 -0.54 -0.53 -12.75
CA MET A 58 -1.82 0.16 -12.58
C MET A 58 -3.00 -0.80 -12.72
N MET A 59 -3.00 -1.59 -13.78
CA MET A 59 -4.07 -2.56 -14.04
C MET A 59 -4.07 -3.69 -12.98
N GLY A 60 -2.91 -4.22 -12.63
CA GLY A 60 -2.76 -5.32 -11.68
C GLY A 60 -3.24 -4.94 -10.28
N PHE A 61 -2.80 -3.81 -9.77
CA PHE A 61 -3.21 -3.29 -8.46
C PHE A 61 -4.55 -2.55 -8.48
N HIS A 62 -5.15 -2.40 -9.66
CA HIS A 62 -6.40 -1.68 -9.87
C HIS A 62 -6.33 -0.23 -9.34
N LEU A 63 -5.24 0.47 -9.69
CA LEU A 63 -5.03 1.86 -9.26
C LEU A 63 -6.03 2.77 -9.96
N GLY A 64 -6.76 3.56 -9.18
CA GLY A 64 -7.71 4.53 -9.68
C GLY A 64 -7.28 5.96 -9.44
N ALA A 65 -8.15 6.90 -9.82
CA ALA A 65 -7.99 8.30 -9.52
C ALA A 65 -9.29 8.92 -9.02
N VAL A 66 -9.15 9.97 -8.22
CA VAL A 66 -10.28 10.79 -7.78
C VAL A 66 -10.21 12.16 -8.46
N THR A 67 -11.37 12.75 -8.69
CA THR A 67 -11.48 14.06 -9.35
C THR A 67 -11.16 15.24 -8.44
N LYS A 68 -11.14 15.03 -7.12
CA LYS A 68 -10.72 16.05 -6.14
C LYS A 68 -9.24 16.37 -6.33
N LEU A 69 -8.90 17.64 -6.36
CA LEU A 69 -7.55 18.14 -6.45
C LEU A 69 -7.04 18.59 -5.07
N VAL A 70 -5.82 18.20 -4.74
CA VAL A 70 -5.05 18.73 -3.61
C VAL A 70 -3.75 19.30 -4.16
N ASN A 71 -3.51 20.58 -3.96
CA ASN A 71 -2.36 21.31 -4.52
C ASN A 71 -2.18 21.12 -6.05
N GLY A 72 -3.29 20.98 -6.79
CA GLY A 72 -3.27 20.78 -8.23
C GLY A 72 -3.06 19.32 -8.68
N HIS A 73 -2.98 18.35 -7.76
CA HIS A 73 -2.76 16.94 -8.05
C HIS A 73 -4.02 16.10 -7.83
N TYR A 74 -4.32 15.19 -8.75
CA TYR A 74 -5.38 14.19 -8.58
C TYR A 74 -4.95 13.11 -7.60
N GLY A 75 -5.85 12.75 -6.68
CA GLY A 75 -5.59 11.67 -5.74
C GLY A 75 -5.52 10.31 -6.43
N THR A 76 -4.60 9.48 -5.95
CA THR A 76 -4.46 8.08 -6.36
C THR A 76 -5.27 7.19 -5.43
N VAL A 77 -6.14 6.38 -6.00
CA VAL A 77 -6.86 5.34 -5.26
C VAL A 77 -5.97 4.10 -5.18
N LEU A 78 -5.70 3.66 -3.96
CA LEU A 78 -4.90 2.49 -3.62
C LEU A 78 -5.82 1.48 -2.89
N PRO A 79 -6.53 0.60 -3.64
CA PRO A 79 -7.54 -0.28 -3.05
C PRO A 79 -6.90 -1.48 -2.34
N ARG A 80 -7.47 -1.88 -1.21
CA ARG A 80 -7.20 -3.18 -0.60
C ARG A 80 -8.16 -4.21 -1.18
N ILE A 81 -7.61 -5.17 -1.90
CA ILE A 81 -8.35 -6.21 -2.60
C ILE A 81 -7.97 -7.54 -1.97
N ASN A 82 -8.95 -8.26 -1.45
CA ASN A 82 -8.74 -9.55 -0.81
C ASN A 82 -8.54 -10.68 -1.84
N ARG A 83 -8.23 -11.89 -1.37
CA ARG A 83 -8.02 -13.07 -2.22
C ARG A 83 -9.25 -13.50 -3.02
N ASN A 84 -10.44 -13.07 -2.63
CA ASN A 84 -11.68 -13.27 -3.39
C ASN A 84 -11.89 -12.18 -4.45
N ASN A 85 -10.89 -11.35 -4.70
CA ASN A 85 -10.91 -10.27 -5.68
C ASN A 85 -11.95 -9.16 -5.38
N LYS A 86 -12.31 -8.99 -4.10
CA LYS A 86 -13.23 -7.96 -3.63
C LYS A 86 -12.46 -6.80 -3.01
N VAL A 87 -12.86 -5.57 -3.33
CA VAL A 87 -12.31 -4.36 -2.69
C VAL A 87 -13.00 -4.19 -1.34
N VAL A 88 -12.22 -4.28 -0.28
CA VAL A 88 -12.71 -4.26 1.11
C VAL A 88 -12.20 -3.07 1.92
N GLY A 89 -11.52 -2.15 1.26
CA GLY A 89 -10.97 -0.94 1.85
C GLY A 89 -9.92 -0.30 0.95
N GLY A 90 -9.10 0.57 1.50
CA GLY A 90 -8.00 1.24 0.80
C GLY A 90 -7.82 2.68 1.23
N SER A 91 -6.95 3.38 0.52
CA SER A 91 -6.67 4.80 0.74
C SER A 91 -6.73 5.60 -0.56
N VAL A 92 -6.98 6.90 -0.42
CA VAL A 92 -6.73 7.90 -1.45
C VAL A 92 -5.52 8.71 -1.00
N GLN A 93 -4.49 8.74 -1.83
CA GLN A 93 -3.26 9.45 -1.53
C GLN A 93 -2.95 10.45 -2.63
N TYR A 94 -2.51 11.63 -2.24
CA TYR A 94 -2.09 12.70 -3.13
C TYR A 94 -0.58 12.79 -3.08
N PHE A 95 0.06 12.72 -4.23
CA PHE A 95 1.51 12.72 -4.33
C PHE A 95 2.00 13.99 -5.02
N ASP A 96 3.11 14.50 -4.56
CA ASP A 96 3.91 15.44 -5.33
C ASP A 96 4.51 14.71 -6.54
N THR A 97 4.22 15.18 -7.74
CA THR A 97 4.57 14.47 -8.98
C THR A 97 6.06 14.56 -9.34
N ASP A 98 6.85 15.38 -8.66
CA ASP A 98 8.29 15.50 -8.89
C ASP A 98 9.10 14.66 -7.88
N SER A 99 8.75 14.73 -6.61
CA SER A 99 9.45 14.01 -5.53
C SER A 99 8.82 12.66 -5.17
N GLY A 100 7.54 12.44 -5.49
CA GLY A 100 6.78 11.29 -5.03
C GLY A 100 6.44 11.33 -3.54
N ALA A 101 6.59 12.48 -2.88
CA ALA A 101 6.20 12.63 -1.48
C ALA A 101 4.69 12.60 -1.33
N ILE A 102 4.20 12.01 -0.23
CA ILE A 102 2.78 12.01 0.10
C ILE A 102 2.41 13.40 0.64
N LEU A 103 1.49 14.09 -0.03
CA LEU A 103 0.98 15.39 0.36
C LEU A 103 -0.22 15.26 1.31
N GLN A 104 -1.09 14.27 1.05
CA GLN A 104 -2.29 14.02 1.84
C GLN A 104 -2.71 12.55 1.68
N ARG A 105 -3.37 12.01 2.72
CA ARG A 105 -3.97 10.68 2.73
C ARG A 105 -5.38 10.75 3.32
N GLU A 106 -6.32 10.02 2.71
CA GLU A 106 -7.71 9.88 3.14
C GLU A 106 -8.11 8.40 3.08
N LEU A 107 -9.11 7.98 3.83
CA LEU A 107 -9.68 6.65 3.67
C LEU A 107 -10.53 6.60 2.40
N LEU A 108 -10.41 5.52 1.62
CA LEU A 108 -11.17 5.37 0.37
C LEU A 108 -12.68 5.41 0.62
N VAL A 109 -13.13 4.77 1.69
CA VAL A 109 -14.55 4.74 2.05
C VAL A 109 -15.11 6.12 2.37
N GLU A 110 -14.34 6.97 3.04
CA GLU A 110 -14.76 8.35 3.37
C GLU A 110 -14.82 9.22 2.11
N HIS A 111 -13.96 8.92 1.12
CA HIS A 111 -13.95 9.65 -0.14
C HIS A 111 -15.14 9.29 -1.04
N LEU A 112 -15.46 8.00 -1.16
CA LEU A 112 -16.54 7.51 -2.03
C LEU A 112 -17.93 7.72 -1.43
N TYR A 113 -18.05 7.62 -0.11
CA TYR A 113 -19.31 7.66 0.60
C TYR A 113 -19.27 8.76 1.66
N SER A 114 -19.64 10.00 1.26
CA SER A 114 -19.71 11.17 2.16
C SER A 114 -20.68 10.99 3.34
N TRP A 115 -21.52 9.96 3.32
CA TRP A 115 -22.49 9.57 4.34
C TRP A 115 -22.12 8.21 4.97
N TYR A 116 -20.82 7.95 5.17
CA TYR A 116 -20.36 6.72 5.81
C TYR A 116 -21.23 6.37 7.02
N CYS A 117 -22.10 5.39 6.82
CA CYS A 117 -22.98 4.93 7.86
C CYS A 117 -22.19 4.06 8.84
N PHE A 118 -22.50 4.20 10.13
CA PHE A 118 -21.95 3.36 11.20
C PHE A 118 -22.23 1.86 11.03
N ASP A 119 -22.96 1.48 9.98
CA ASP A 119 -23.38 0.10 9.69
C ASP A 119 -22.37 -0.71 8.86
N TYR A 120 -21.28 -0.08 8.41
CA TYR A 120 -20.23 -0.75 7.64
C TYR A 120 -18.87 -0.67 8.31
N TYR A 121 -18.02 -1.62 8.01
CA TYR A 121 -16.60 -1.59 8.39
C TYR A 121 -15.72 -1.97 7.20
N THR A 122 -14.47 -1.51 7.21
CA THR A 122 -13.41 -1.91 6.27
C THR A 122 -12.68 -3.13 6.83
N ASP A 123 -12.24 -4.05 5.97
CA ASP A 123 -11.33 -5.11 6.40
C ASP A 123 -9.88 -4.60 6.39
N ASP A 124 -9.44 -4.11 7.55
CA ASP A 124 -8.10 -3.57 7.73
C ASP A 124 -7.01 -4.66 7.81
N GLU A 125 -7.40 -5.93 7.89
CA GLU A 125 -6.48 -7.06 7.92
C GLU A 125 -6.14 -7.63 6.53
N VAL A 126 -6.48 -6.91 5.45
CA VAL A 126 -6.10 -7.24 4.07
C VAL A 126 -4.89 -6.42 3.66
N PHE A 127 -3.85 -7.09 3.16
CA PHE A 127 -2.69 -6.38 2.60
C PHE A 127 -3.06 -5.65 1.31
N PHE A 128 -2.47 -4.49 1.09
CA PHE A 128 -2.40 -3.95 -0.26
C PHE A 128 -1.56 -4.90 -1.13
N GLY A 129 -2.11 -5.32 -2.27
CA GLY A 129 -1.49 -6.33 -3.14
C GLY A 129 -1.83 -7.79 -2.81
N GLU A 130 -2.65 -8.08 -1.79
CA GLU A 130 -2.98 -9.46 -1.36
C GLU A 130 -3.56 -10.32 -2.48
N HIS A 131 -4.39 -9.75 -3.34
CA HIS A 131 -5.01 -10.44 -4.48
C HIS A 131 -4.03 -10.87 -5.58
N LEU A 132 -2.80 -10.31 -5.57
CA LEU A 132 -1.73 -10.64 -6.52
C LEU A 132 -0.76 -11.71 -5.99
N LEU A 133 -0.96 -12.18 -4.75
CA LEU A 133 -0.11 -13.20 -4.16
C LEU A 133 0.00 -14.43 -5.04
N SER A 134 1.24 -14.81 -5.32
CA SER A 134 1.62 -15.97 -6.13
C SER A 134 2.48 -16.96 -5.34
N ASN A 135 3.25 -17.82 -6.00
CA ASN A 135 4.19 -18.73 -5.32
C ASN A 135 5.57 -18.13 -5.06
N LYS A 136 5.76 -16.82 -5.30
CA LYS A 136 7.02 -16.13 -5.07
C LYS A 136 7.28 -15.88 -3.57
N PRO A 137 8.53 -15.58 -3.19
CA PRO A 137 8.82 -14.97 -1.90
C PRO A 137 8.04 -13.68 -1.71
N VAL A 138 7.79 -13.32 -0.46
CA VAL A 138 6.98 -12.15 -0.11
C VAL A 138 7.85 -11.12 0.61
N ALA A 139 7.77 -9.87 0.20
CA ALA A 139 8.29 -8.72 0.91
C ALA A 139 7.12 -7.90 1.48
N ILE A 140 7.21 -7.54 2.76
CA ILE A 140 6.21 -6.69 3.41
C ILE A 140 6.84 -5.36 3.77
N VAL A 141 6.18 -4.29 3.35
CA VAL A 141 6.54 -2.90 3.65
C VAL A 141 5.36 -2.16 4.27
N GLN A 142 5.57 -0.95 4.71
CA GLN A 142 4.48 -0.13 5.24
C GLN A 142 3.67 0.54 4.15
N GLU A 143 4.34 1.31 3.30
CA GLU A 143 3.68 2.16 2.32
C GLU A 143 3.31 1.42 1.04
N GLU A 144 2.12 1.69 0.52
CA GLU A 144 1.62 1.14 -0.73
C GLU A 144 2.53 1.55 -1.92
N LYS A 145 3.02 2.79 -1.93
CA LYS A 145 3.98 3.26 -2.94
C LYS A 145 5.25 2.41 -2.96
N THR A 146 5.78 2.06 -1.78
CA THR A 146 6.97 1.22 -1.67
C THR A 146 6.73 -0.17 -2.24
N ALA A 147 5.54 -0.76 -2.00
CA ALA A 147 5.18 -2.05 -2.58
C ALA A 147 5.08 -1.99 -4.11
N LEU A 148 4.55 -0.89 -4.66
CA LEU A 148 4.50 -0.67 -6.11
C LEU A 148 5.90 -0.53 -6.72
N LEU A 149 6.78 0.26 -6.12
CA LEU A 149 8.19 0.40 -6.54
C LEU A 149 8.92 -0.94 -6.44
N GLY A 150 8.69 -1.70 -5.37
CA GLY A 150 9.25 -3.03 -5.20
C GLY A 150 8.81 -4.00 -6.30
N THR A 151 7.54 -3.97 -6.69
CA THR A 151 7.01 -4.80 -7.79
C THR A 151 7.66 -4.47 -9.13
N LEU A 152 7.97 -3.19 -9.38
CA LEU A 152 8.70 -2.77 -10.59
C LEU A 152 10.18 -3.17 -10.54
N ALA A 153 10.83 -2.99 -9.38
CA ALA A 153 12.25 -3.24 -9.20
C ALA A 153 12.61 -4.73 -9.17
N GLU A 154 11.78 -5.52 -8.49
CA GLU A 154 12.04 -6.94 -8.19
C GLU A 154 10.79 -7.79 -8.49
N PRO A 155 10.47 -8.02 -9.77
CA PRO A 155 9.25 -8.73 -10.16
C PRO A 155 9.25 -10.22 -9.78
N ALA A 156 10.37 -10.76 -9.28
CA ALA A 156 10.47 -12.11 -8.73
C ALA A 156 9.96 -12.23 -7.29
N VAL A 157 9.50 -11.13 -6.68
CA VAL A 157 9.00 -11.05 -5.30
C VAL A 157 7.58 -10.50 -5.32
N ASP A 158 6.69 -11.06 -4.50
CA ASP A 158 5.37 -10.50 -4.25
C ASP A 158 5.51 -9.41 -3.16
N TRP A 159 5.24 -8.17 -3.52
CA TRP A 159 5.34 -7.03 -2.62
C TRP A 159 3.98 -6.67 -2.05
N LEU A 160 3.89 -6.61 -0.73
CA LEU A 160 2.68 -6.28 0.02
C LEU A 160 2.91 -5.06 0.90
N ALA A 161 1.86 -4.26 1.11
CA ALA A 161 1.92 -3.19 2.10
C ALA A 161 0.81 -3.31 3.16
N VAL A 162 1.13 -2.86 4.38
CA VAL A 162 0.18 -2.82 5.51
C VAL A 162 -0.53 -1.48 5.64
N GLY A 163 -0.02 -0.42 5.01
CA GLY A 163 -0.50 0.95 5.10
C GLY A 163 0.16 1.70 6.25
N GLU A 164 -0.10 1.33 7.49
CA GLU A 164 0.58 1.89 8.67
C GLU A 164 1.30 0.78 9.43
N GLY A 165 2.49 1.06 9.94
CA GLY A 165 3.40 0.06 10.49
C GLY A 165 2.83 -0.77 11.62
N TYR A 166 1.95 -0.20 12.45
CA TYR A 166 1.28 -0.91 13.53
C TYR A 166 0.07 -1.74 13.10
N ASN A 167 -0.30 -1.72 11.82
CA ASN A 167 -1.43 -2.49 11.30
C ASN A 167 -1.06 -3.94 10.96
N LEU A 168 0.22 -4.32 11.03
CA LEU A 168 0.62 -5.71 10.82
C LEU A 168 0.16 -6.58 11.99
N THR A 169 -0.71 -7.55 11.71
CA THR A 169 -1.31 -8.43 12.72
C THR A 169 -0.90 -9.89 12.52
N ASN A 170 -1.04 -10.70 13.59
CA ASN A 170 -0.83 -12.14 13.48
C ASN A 170 -1.82 -12.81 12.50
N ASN A 171 -3.04 -12.28 12.38
CA ASN A 171 -4.02 -12.78 11.44
C ASN A 171 -3.58 -12.54 9.98
N MET A 172 -3.11 -11.32 9.67
CA MET A 172 -2.52 -11.03 8.36
C MET A 172 -1.35 -11.97 8.06
N MET A 173 -0.43 -12.15 9.01
CA MET A 173 0.75 -13.03 8.83
C MET A 173 0.37 -14.50 8.68
N SER A 174 -0.71 -14.95 9.29
CA SER A 174 -1.21 -16.33 9.13
C SER A 174 -1.60 -16.66 7.69
N LYS A 175 -2.07 -15.67 6.93
CA LYS A 175 -2.42 -15.81 5.50
C LYS A 175 -1.20 -16.13 4.62
N LEU A 176 0.01 -15.89 5.15
CA LEU A 176 1.28 -16.12 4.45
C LEU A 176 1.97 -17.41 4.93
N ALA A 177 1.26 -18.29 5.61
CA ALA A 177 1.79 -19.56 6.09
C ALA A 177 2.40 -20.37 4.92
N GLY A 178 3.61 -20.92 5.15
CA GLY A 178 4.36 -21.68 4.14
C GLY A 178 5.11 -20.84 3.10
N LYS A 179 4.99 -19.52 3.12
CA LYS A 179 5.76 -18.63 2.24
C LYS A 179 7.07 -18.18 2.89
N ARG A 180 8.07 -17.91 2.06
CA ARG A 180 9.27 -17.22 2.49
C ARG A 180 8.99 -15.72 2.56
N VAL A 181 8.94 -15.15 3.76
CA VAL A 181 8.56 -13.75 4.00
C VAL A 181 9.75 -12.99 4.58
N VAL A 182 9.97 -11.77 4.09
CA VAL A 182 10.89 -10.79 4.66
C VAL A 182 10.10 -9.51 4.97
N LEU A 183 10.28 -8.98 6.17
CA LEU A 183 9.69 -7.74 6.64
C LEU A 183 10.70 -6.61 6.50
N PHE A 184 10.30 -5.50 5.90
CA PHE A 184 11.09 -4.28 5.75
C PHE A 184 10.41 -3.14 6.51
N PRO A 185 10.61 -3.06 7.84
CA PRO A 185 10.03 -1.99 8.64
C PRO A 185 10.69 -0.64 8.37
N ASP A 186 9.99 0.45 8.71
CA ASP A 186 10.60 1.77 8.93
C ASP A 186 11.22 1.86 10.35
N ASP A 187 11.75 3.03 10.68
CA ASP A 187 12.34 3.32 12.00
C ASP A 187 11.29 3.27 13.13
N ILE A 188 10.03 3.60 12.85
CA ILE A 188 8.95 3.66 13.85
C ILE A 188 8.46 2.27 14.20
N SER A 189 8.30 1.39 13.22
CA SER A 189 7.69 0.06 13.41
C SER A 189 8.72 -1.06 13.63
N CYS A 190 10.00 -0.78 13.45
CA CYS A 190 11.05 -1.80 13.45
C CYS A 190 11.06 -2.64 14.72
N ASP A 191 11.08 -2.00 15.89
CA ASP A 191 11.16 -2.73 17.16
C ASP A 191 9.85 -3.51 17.40
N TYR A 192 8.69 -2.97 17.03
CA TYR A 192 7.42 -3.67 17.11
C TYR A 192 7.40 -4.92 16.21
N TRP A 193 7.85 -4.81 14.96
CA TRP A 193 7.87 -5.96 14.04
C TRP A 193 8.87 -7.02 14.47
N GLU A 194 10.03 -6.60 14.98
CA GLU A 194 11.04 -7.53 15.53
C GLU A 194 10.48 -8.30 16.72
N GLU A 195 9.87 -7.61 17.69
CA GLU A 195 9.29 -8.22 18.90
C GLU A 195 8.16 -9.20 18.55
N GLN A 196 7.24 -8.80 17.67
CA GLN A 196 6.04 -9.57 17.36
C GLN A 196 6.31 -10.71 16.36
N PHE A 197 7.22 -10.53 15.42
CA PHE A 197 7.37 -11.42 14.26
C PHE A 197 8.78 -11.95 14.05
N GLY A 198 9.81 -11.36 14.63
CA GLY A 198 11.24 -11.70 14.41
C GLY A 198 11.60 -13.15 14.74
N ALA A 199 10.90 -13.79 15.68
CA ALA A 199 11.09 -15.21 15.99
C ALA A 199 10.65 -16.15 14.84
N ARG A 200 9.80 -15.69 13.92
CA ARG A 200 9.21 -16.52 12.86
C ARG A 200 9.57 -16.07 11.45
N PHE A 201 9.90 -14.80 11.28
CA PHE A 201 10.14 -14.19 9.99
C PHE A 201 11.42 -13.36 10.03
N LYS A 202 12.11 -13.26 8.90
CA LYS A 202 13.24 -12.35 8.79
C LYS A 202 12.73 -10.91 8.82
N VAL A 203 13.22 -10.12 9.79
CA VAL A 203 13.06 -8.66 9.81
C VAL A 203 14.35 -8.05 9.28
N ASP A 204 14.28 -7.32 8.18
CA ASP A 204 15.44 -6.71 7.54
C ASP A 204 15.58 -5.26 8.01
N ARG A 205 16.52 -5.04 8.92
CA ARG A 205 16.80 -3.70 9.49
C ARG A 205 17.65 -2.81 8.57
N GLY A 206 18.09 -3.33 7.44
CA GLY A 206 19.01 -2.63 6.53
C GLY A 206 18.47 -1.32 5.98
N PHE A 207 17.14 -1.13 5.99
CA PHE A 207 16.47 0.08 5.51
C PHE A 207 15.88 0.95 6.62
N VAL A 208 16.04 0.62 7.90
CA VAL A 208 15.53 1.42 9.03
C VAL A 208 16.08 2.86 9.00
N HIS A 209 17.34 3.03 8.56
CA HIS A 209 18.00 4.34 8.44
C HIS A 209 18.34 4.70 7.00
N ARG A 210 17.74 4.00 6.03
CA ARG A 210 17.97 4.21 4.60
C ARG A 210 16.62 4.30 3.89
N ASP A 211 16.52 5.19 2.93
CA ASP A 211 15.34 5.32 2.11
C ASP A 211 15.22 4.11 1.15
N ILE A 212 14.32 3.18 1.48
CA ILE A 212 14.02 2.01 0.66
C ILE A 212 13.46 2.42 -0.71
N ASN A 213 12.67 3.50 -0.78
CA ASN A 213 12.11 3.99 -2.04
C ASN A 213 13.24 4.42 -2.99
N ARG A 214 14.24 5.15 -2.46
CA ARG A 214 15.41 5.55 -3.25
C ARG A 214 16.18 4.33 -3.76
N TYR A 215 16.43 3.35 -2.90
CA TYR A 215 17.07 2.10 -3.32
C TYR A 215 16.32 1.41 -4.45
N LEU A 216 15.00 1.27 -4.34
CA LEU A 216 14.16 0.64 -5.37
C LEU A 216 14.16 1.44 -6.68
N ILE A 217 14.11 2.78 -6.60
CA ILE A 217 14.18 3.66 -7.78
C ILE A 217 15.53 3.52 -8.50
N ASP A 218 16.64 3.46 -7.76
CA ASP A 218 17.95 3.27 -8.34
C ASP A 218 18.05 1.90 -9.07
N ARG A 219 17.46 0.85 -8.50
CA ARG A 219 17.36 -0.45 -9.16
C ARG A 219 16.48 -0.41 -10.42
N ILE A 220 15.33 0.23 -10.38
CA ILE A 220 14.45 0.42 -11.54
C ILE A 220 15.21 1.13 -12.69
N ARG A 221 16.02 2.13 -12.36
CA ARG A 221 16.82 2.90 -13.32
C ARG A 221 18.10 2.22 -13.77
N GLY A 222 18.37 0.99 -13.32
CA GLY A 222 19.60 0.28 -13.62
C GLY A 222 20.87 0.90 -13.01
N ARG A 223 20.72 1.75 -11.98
CA ARG A 223 21.82 2.44 -11.27
C ARG A 223 22.25 1.69 -10.01
N GLY A 224 21.52 0.65 -9.62
CA GLY A 224 21.84 -0.16 -8.45
C GLY A 224 22.97 -1.13 -8.79
N SER A 225 24.16 -0.91 -8.24
CA SER A 225 25.14 -1.98 -8.10
C SER A 225 24.61 -3.04 -7.14
N PRO A 226 24.92 -4.33 -7.35
CA PRO A 226 24.50 -5.41 -6.46
C PRO A 226 25.09 -5.25 -5.04
#